data_a31c60ccc40e261d23d13499a9c0fe8e
#
_entry.id   a31c60ccc40e261d23d13499a9c0fe8e
#
_cell.length_a   1.000
_cell.length_b   1.000
_cell.length_c   1.000
_cell.angle_alpha   90.00
_cell.angle_beta   90.00
_cell.angle_gamma   90.00
#
_symmetry.space_group_name_H-M   'P 1'
#
loop_
_entity.id
_entity.type
_entity.pdbx_description
1 polymer ?
#
loop_
_entity_poly.entity_id
_entity_poly.type
_entity_poly.pdbx_seq_one_letter_code
_entity_poly.pdbx_strand_id
1 'polypeptide(L)'
;LHPRVRRQRQMCIRDRLNGALDVFRSEPYFLEVVPCSIDKSNTLGALLEKLGINSEEVIAIGDGVCDVSMIQSAGLGIAMGNAQDSVKVCADRITASNDEDGVAEAVEKAILAEIRPADVPLEQLNQRARHALMGNLGIQYTYASEDRVEATMPVDERTRQPFGILHGGASLALAETVAGLGSMILCKPDEIVVGMQVSGNHISSAHEGDTVRAVATIVHKGRSSHVWNVDVFTSTAKLVSSVRVVNSILKKG
;
A
#
# COMPACT_ATOMS: atom_id res chain seq x y z
N LEU A 1 30.99 -19.40 33.14
CA LEU A 1 31.63 -20.45 32.34
C LEU A 1 32.24 -19.85 31.09
N HIS A 2 33.50 -20.23 30.79
CA HIS A 2 34.23 -19.73 29.61
C HIS A 2 33.48 -20.07 28.31
N PRO A 3 33.43 -19.18 27.29
CA PRO A 3 32.65 -19.39 26.04
C PRO A 3 32.94 -20.72 25.31
N ARG A 4 34.17 -21.22 25.39
CA ARG A 4 34.56 -22.56 24.84
C ARG A 4 33.80 -23.70 25.50
N VAL A 5 33.64 -23.67 26.83
CA VAL A 5 32.93 -24.72 27.58
C VAL A 5 31.45 -24.74 27.29
N ARG A 6 30.84 -23.56 26.99
CA ARG A 6 29.46 -23.46 26.62
C ARG A 6 29.20 -24.02 25.21
N ARG A 7 30.08 -23.77 24.23
CA ARG A 7 30.00 -24.38 22.90
C ARG A 7 30.14 -25.89 22.93
N GLN A 8 31.07 -26.42 23.71
CA GLN A 8 31.26 -27.86 23.85
C GLN A 8 30.03 -28.55 24.44
N ARG A 9 29.38 -27.99 25.46
CA ARG A 9 28.17 -28.56 26.04
C ARG A 9 27.00 -28.57 25.04
N GLN A 10 26.83 -27.54 24.23
CA GLN A 10 25.80 -27.49 23.18
C GLN A 10 26.02 -28.59 22.12
N MET A 11 27.24 -28.78 21.67
CA MET A 11 27.61 -29.88 20.77
C MET A 11 27.33 -31.25 21.38
N CYS A 12 27.70 -31.46 22.65
CA CYS A 12 27.43 -32.72 23.34
C CYS A 12 25.92 -33.02 23.52
N ILE A 13 25.10 -32.01 23.75
CA ILE A 13 23.64 -32.18 23.84
C ILE A 13 23.07 -32.54 22.44
N ARG A 14 23.47 -31.83 21.41
CA ARG A 14 23.05 -32.08 20.01
C ARG A 14 23.46 -33.51 19.57
N ASP A 15 24.69 -33.92 19.85
CA ASP A 15 25.20 -35.26 19.49
C ASP A 15 24.47 -36.40 20.23
N ARG A 16 24.02 -36.14 21.46
CA ARG A 16 23.28 -37.13 22.26
C ARG A 16 21.81 -37.28 21.84
N LEU A 17 21.21 -36.22 21.28
CA LEU A 17 19.79 -36.23 20.84
C LEU A 17 19.63 -36.82 19.45
N ASN A 18 20.73 -37.17 18.78
CA ASN A 18 20.81 -38.01 17.57
C ASN A 18 19.86 -37.59 16.45
N GLY A 19 19.69 -36.30 16.23
CA GLY A 19 18.84 -35.76 15.17
C GLY A 19 17.33 -35.85 15.42
N ALA A 20 16.91 -36.35 16.61
CA ALA A 20 15.49 -36.38 16.96
C ALA A 20 14.95 -35.01 17.44
N LEU A 21 15.85 -34.11 17.87
CA LEU A 21 15.52 -32.81 18.39
C LEU A 21 16.47 -31.73 17.82
N ASP A 22 15.96 -30.57 17.52
CA ASP A 22 16.76 -29.40 17.21
C ASP A 22 17.09 -28.62 18.47
N VAL A 23 18.33 -28.14 18.55
CA VAL A 23 18.87 -27.43 19.71
C VAL A 23 19.46 -26.11 19.21
N PHE A 24 18.90 -25.01 19.63
CA PHE A 24 19.40 -23.66 19.29
C PHE A 24 19.37 -22.72 20.48
N ARG A 25 19.99 -21.56 20.33
CA ARG A 25 19.99 -20.49 21.35
C ARG A 25 19.07 -19.39 20.87
N SER A 26 18.04 -19.10 21.65
CA SER A 26 17.22 -17.90 21.47
C SER A 26 17.92 -16.69 22.08
N GLU A 27 18.61 -16.89 23.22
CA GLU A 27 19.35 -15.85 23.93
C GLU A 27 20.72 -16.37 24.40
N PRO A 28 21.67 -15.49 24.75
CA PRO A 28 23.01 -15.92 25.21
C PRO A 28 23.00 -16.93 26.37
N TYR A 29 21.92 -16.94 27.15
CA TYR A 29 21.76 -17.72 28.35
C TYR A 29 20.73 -18.86 28.25
N PHE A 30 19.92 -18.90 27.18
CA PHE A 30 18.89 -19.91 26.99
C PHE A 30 19.26 -20.89 25.88
N LEU A 31 18.97 -22.16 26.13
CA LEU A 31 19.08 -23.23 25.16
C LEU A 31 17.66 -23.80 24.96
N GLU A 32 17.18 -23.69 23.78
CA GLU A 32 15.88 -24.23 23.38
C GLU A 32 16.07 -25.58 22.70
N VAL A 33 15.19 -26.52 23.05
CA VAL A 33 15.17 -27.87 22.48
C VAL A 33 13.77 -28.13 21.97
N VAL A 34 13.64 -28.31 20.65
CA VAL A 34 12.38 -28.52 19.98
C VAL A 34 12.44 -29.80 19.15
N PRO A 35 11.28 -30.44 18.82
CA PRO A 35 11.25 -31.53 17.87
C PRO A 35 11.82 -31.10 16.52
N CYS A 36 12.52 -32.02 15.82
CA CYS A 36 13.02 -31.74 14.47
C CYS A 36 11.90 -31.34 13.55
N SER A 37 12.18 -30.40 12.65
CA SER A 37 11.23 -29.86 11.67
C SER A 37 10.09 -29.02 12.25
N ILE A 38 10.17 -28.65 13.54
CA ILE A 38 9.26 -27.65 14.11
C ILE A 38 10.01 -26.33 14.21
N ASP A 39 9.65 -25.41 13.35
CA ASP A 39 10.05 -24.02 13.39
C ASP A 39 8.84 -23.09 13.36
N LYS A 40 9.04 -21.79 13.50
CA LYS A 40 7.96 -20.82 13.52
C LYS A 40 7.23 -20.74 12.17
N SER A 41 7.94 -20.96 11.05
CA SER A 41 7.36 -20.95 9.71
C SER A 41 6.42 -22.14 9.49
N ASN A 42 6.87 -23.37 9.83
CA ASN A 42 6.05 -24.57 9.67
C ASN A 42 4.80 -24.52 10.56
N THR A 43 4.95 -24.02 11.80
CA THR A 43 3.82 -23.85 12.72
C THR A 43 2.84 -22.79 12.20
N LEU A 44 3.35 -21.67 11.69
CA LEU A 44 2.55 -20.62 11.06
C LEU A 44 1.82 -21.18 9.83
N GLY A 45 2.52 -21.89 8.94
CA GLY A 45 1.93 -22.50 7.75
C GLY A 45 0.74 -23.43 8.08
N ALA A 46 0.89 -24.30 9.09
CA ALA A 46 -0.19 -25.16 9.56
C ALA A 46 -1.39 -24.37 10.14
N LEU A 47 -1.15 -23.24 10.78
CA LEU A 47 -2.20 -22.35 11.27
C LEU A 47 -2.92 -21.65 10.10
N LEU A 48 -2.17 -21.13 9.13
CA LEU A 48 -2.71 -20.44 7.96
C LEU A 48 -3.60 -21.37 7.12
N GLU A 49 -3.17 -22.62 6.92
CA GLU A 49 -3.96 -23.64 6.24
C GLU A 49 -5.32 -23.86 6.92
N LYS A 50 -5.33 -23.96 8.26
CA LYS A 50 -6.58 -24.10 9.03
C LYS A 50 -7.50 -22.89 8.94
N LEU A 51 -6.93 -21.69 8.79
CA LEU A 51 -7.68 -20.44 8.71
C LEU A 51 -8.06 -20.08 7.28
N GLY A 52 -7.53 -20.78 6.27
CA GLY A 52 -7.74 -20.47 4.85
C GLY A 52 -7.10 -19.13 4.43
N ILE A 53 -5.99 -18.74 5.06
CA ILE A 53 -5.25 -17.51 4.80
C ILE A 53 -3.99 -17.86 3.99
N ASN A 54 -3.71 -17.10 2.93
CA ASN A 54 -2.48 -17.25 2.17
C ASN A 54 -1.30 -16.59 2.90
N SER A 55 -0.08 -17.13 2.72
CA SER A 55 1.12 -16.54 3.29
C SER A 55 1.38 -15.10 2.80
N GLU A 56 0.95 -14.76 1.60
CA GLU A 56 1.03 -13.40 1.04
C GLU A 56 0.18 -12.37 1.79
N GLU A 57 -0.82 -12.82 2.57
CA GLU A 57 -1.69 -11.98 3.42
C GLU A 57 -1.14 -11.81 4.84
N VAL A 58 0.06 -12.35 5.13
CA VAL A 58 0.65 -12.38 6.46
C VAL A 58 1.74 -11.33 6.58
N ILE A 59 1.74 -10.63 7.71
CA ILE A 59 2.85 -9.78 8.15
C ILE A 59 3.54 -10.49 9.31
N ALA A 60 4.84 -10.75 9.18
CA ALA A 60 5.65 -11.34 10.23
C ALA A 60 6.66 -10.32 10.78
N ILE A 61 6.70 -10.17 12.11
CA ILE A 61 7.63 -9.25 12.79
C ILE A 61 8.48 -10.08 13.75
N GLY A 62 9.79 -9.87 13.72
CA GLY A 62 10.70 -10.61 14.61
C GLY A 62 12.06 -9.94 14.78
N ASP A 63 12.83 -10.39 15.78
CA ASP A 63 14.16 -9.87 16.10
C ASP A 63 15.21 -10.99 16.28
N GLY A 64 14.78 -12.22 16.49
CA GLY A 64 15.63 -13.37 16.76
C GLY A 64 15.98 -14.17 15.49
N VAL A 65 17.08 -14.92 15.54
CA VAL A 65 17.46 -15.84 14.46
C VAL A 65 16.39 -16.92 14.22
N CYS A 66 15.61 -17.27 15.25
CA CYS A 66 14.50 -18.21 15.16
C CYS A 66 13.27 -17.63 14.40
N ASP A 67 13.24 -16.32 14.13
CA ASP A 67 12.16 -15.66 13.39
C ASP A 67 12.44 -15.59 11.89
N VAL A 68 13.68 -15.87 11.46
CA VAL A 68 14.11 -15.74 10.06
C VAL A 68 13.21 -16.53 9.11
N SER A 69 12.90 -17.79 9.44
CA SER A 69 12.05 -18.64 8.59
C SER A 69 10.63 -18.08 8.46
N MET A 70 10.06 -17.55 9.55
CA MET A 70 8.76 -16.93 9.59
C MET A 70 8.74 -15.61 8.79
N ILE A 71 9.76 -14.76 8.98
CA ILE A 71 9.94 -13.50 8.26
C ILE A 71 10.01 -13.74 6.74
N GLN A 72 10.78 -14.75 6.30
CA GLN A 72 10.94 -15.08 4.89
C GLN A 72 9.71 -15.72 4.23
N SER A 73 8.86 -16.38 5.01
CA SER A 73 7.66 -17.07 4.49
C SER A 73 6.41 -16.18 4.45
N ALA A 74 6.43 -15.03 5.09
CA ALA A 74 5.32 -14.08 5.10
C ALA A 74 5.30 -13.21 3.83
N GLY A 75 4.14 -12.67 3.48
CA GLY A 75 4.00 -11.71 2.40
C GLY A 75 4.70 -10.37 2.69
N LEU A 76 4.86 -10.04 3.97
CA LEU A 76 5.69 -8.92 4.43
C LEU A 76 6.46 -9.32 5.69
N GLY A 77 7.75 -9.50 5.55
CA GLY A 77 8.67 -9.79 6.65
C GLY A 77 9.32 -8.53 7.21
N ILE A 78 9.19 -8.28 8.51
CA ILE A 78 9.73 -7.09 9.17
C ILE A 78 10.71 -7.51 10.29
N ALA A 79 11.92 -6.98 10.23
CA ALA A 79 12.90 -7.13 11.31
C ALA A 79 12.82 -5.94 12.28
N MET A 80 12.91 -6.20 13.58
CA MET A 80 13.02 -5.16 14.59
C MET A 80 14.36 -4.42 14.50
N GLY A 81 14.40 -3.15 14.90
CA GLY A 81 15.61 -2.32 14.90
C GLY A 81 16.74 -2.88 15.77
N ASN A 82 16.40 -3.56 16.86
CA ASN A 82 17.33 -4.28 17.75
C ASN A 82 17.72 -5.70 17.25
N ALA A 83 17.16 -6.17 16.12
CA ALA A 83 17.49 -7.48 15.56
C ALA A 83 18.95 -7.59 15.14
N GLN A 84 19.48 -8.81 15.12
CA GLN A 84 20.81 -9.07 14.59
C GLN A 84 20.86 -8.81 13.08
N ASP A 85 22.05 -8.45 12.55
CA ASP A 85 22.23 -8.15 11.12
C ASP A 85 21.79 -9.31 10.22
N SER A 86 21.98 -10.56 10.64
CA SER A 86 21.52 -11.75 9.93
C SER A 86 20.00 -11.83 9.77
N VAL A 87 19.24 -11.27 10.70
CA VAL A 87 17.76 -11.19 10.63
C VAL A 87 17.34 -10.03 9.74
N LYS A 88 18.00 -8.87 9.88
CA LYS A 88 17.72 -7.68 9.08
C LYS A 88 17.92 -7.89 7.59
N VAL A 89 18.95 -8.67 7.22
CA VAL A 89 19.22 -8.98 5.78
C VAL A 89 18.14 -9.88 5.17
N CYS A 90 17.41 -10.65 5.99
CA CYS A 90 16.38 -11.58 5.53
C CYS A 90 14.96 -10.95 5.48
N ALA A 91 14.80 -9.74 5.99
CA ALA A 91 13.52 -9.05 6.08
C ALA A 91 13.31 -8.07 4.92
N ASP A 92 12.06 -7.87 4.51
CA ASP A 92 11.68 -6.88 3.51
C ASP A 92 11.80 -5.46 4.03
N ARG A 93 11.60 -5.28 5.35
CA ARG A 93 11.67 -3.98 6.04
C ARG A 93 12.30 -4.09 7.42
N ILE A 94 12.78 -2.97 7.91
CA ILE A 94 13.26 -2.80 9.29
C ILE A 94 12.40 -1.73 9.95
N THR A 95 11.88 -2.03 11.15
CA THR A 95 11.16 -1.07 12.00
C THR A 95 12.06 -0.53 13.11
N ALA A 96 11.54 0.31 14.00
CA ALA A 96 12.24 0.79 15.18
C ALA A 96 12.60 -0.36 16.15
N SER A 97 13.36 -0.05 17.17
CA SER A 97 13.75 -1.02 18.20
C SER A 97 12.58 -1.35 19.14
N ASN A 98 12.76 -2.39 19.97
CA ASN A 98 11.81 -2.73 21.04
C ASN A 98 11.66 -1.60 22.08
N ASP A 99 12.70 -0.76 22.25
CA ASP A 99 12.69 0.39 23.18
C ASP A 99 12.02 1.63 22.56
N GLU A 100 11.67 1.58 21.29
CA GLU A 100 11.09 2.67 20.50
C GLU A 100 9.75 2.28 19.87
N ASP A 101 9.02 1.38 20.52
CA ASP A 101 7.69 0.91 20.06
C ASP A 101 7.67 0.33 18.64
N GLY A 102 8.76 -0.33 18.22
CA GLY A 102 8.95 -0.83 16.85
C GLY A 102 7.86 -1.77 16.34
N VAL A 103 7.25 -2.59 17.20
CA VAL A 103 6.11 -3.43 16.80
C VAL A 103 4.88 -2.58 16.49
N ALA A 104 4.59 -1.58 17.33
CA ALA A 104 3.46 -0.67 17.10
C ALA A 104 3.68 0.12 15.80
N GLU A 105 4.89 0.65 15.60
CA GLU A 105 5.27 1.33 14.36
C GLU A 105 5.11 0.43 13.12
N ALA A 106 5.55 -0.84 13.20
CA ALA A 106 5.43 -1.80 12.12
C ALA A 106 3.97 -2.09 11.79
N VAL A 107 3.12 -2.34 12.80
CA VAL A 107 1.70 -2.61 12.64
C VAL A 107 0.96 -1.38 12.09
N GLU A 108 1.21 -0.20 12.65
CA GLU A 108 0.61 1.04 12.16
C GLU A 108 1.03 1.34 10.71
N LYS A 109 2.32 1.22 10.39
CA LYS A 109 2.82 1.42 9.03
C LYS A 109 2.34 0.33 8.07
N ALA A 110 2.16 -0.91 8.52
CA ALA A 110 1.65 -1.99 7.68
C ALA A 110 0.15 -1.82 7.44
N ILE A 111 -0.65 -1.57 8.48
CA ILE A 111 -2.09 -1.32 8.36
C ILE A 111 -2.37 -0.02 7.60
N LEU A 112 -1.58 1.04 7.85
CA LEU A 112 -1.69 2.28 7.09
C LEU A 112 -1.09 2.16 5.68
N ALA A 113 -0.16 1.23 5.46
CA ALA A 113 0.44 0.94 4.15
C ALA A 113 -0.42 -0.01 3.31
N GLU A 114 -1.33 -0.79 3.90
CA GLU A 114 -2.42 -1.44 3.14
C GLU A 114 -3.30 -0.39 2.43
N ILE A 115 -3.19 0.87 2.82
CA ILE A 115 -3.75 2.04 2.15
C ILE A 115 -2.61 2.89 1.55
N ARG A 116 -1.44 2.31 1.25
CA ARG A 116 -0.43 3.05 0.49
C ARG A 116 -0.91 3.22 -0.94
N PRO A 117 -0.84 4.45 -1.44
CA PRO A 117 -1.18 4.79 -2.82
C PRO A 117 -0.34 4.04 -3.87
N ALA A 118 0.82 3.50 -3.50
CA ALA A 118 1.62 2.63 -4.37
C ALA A 118 0.95 1.26 -4.63
N ASP A 119 0.06 0.83 -3.72
CA ASP A 119 -0.64 -0.46 -3.77
C ASP A 119 -2.13 -0.30 -4.10
N VAL A 120 -2.59 0.89 -4.51
CA VAL A 120 -3.92 1.04 -5.09
C VAL A 120 -3.92 0.21 -6.38
N PRO A 121 -4.66 -0.89 -6.47
CA PRO A 121 -4.64 -1.74 -7.65
C PRO A 121 -5.36 -1.01 -8.79
N LEU A 122 -4.65 -0.07 -9.44
CA LEU A 122 -5.18 0.81 -10.49
C LEU A 122 -5.85 0.00 -11.60
N GLU A 123 -5.30 -1.15 -11.93
CA GLU A 123 -5.89 -2.05 -12.93
C GLU A 123 -7.26 -2.56 -12.49
N GLN A 124 -7.41 -2.98 -11.24
CA GLN A 124 -8.71 -3.44 -10.69
C GLN A 124 -9.71 -2.28 -10.59
N LEU A 125 -9.26 -1.09 -10.20
CA LEU A 125 -10.11 0.11 -10.18
C LEU A 125 -10.58 0.47 -11.59
N ASN A 126 -9.69 0.48 -12.56
CA ASN A 126 -10.02 0.71 -13.96
C ASN A 126 -10.99 -0.35 -14.51
N GLN A 127 -10.83 -1.62 -14.14
CA GLN A 127 -11.75 -2.68 -14.52
C GLN A 127 -13.15 -2.50 -13.90
N ARG A 128 -13.24 -2.19 -12.61
CA ARG A 128 -14.53 -1.95 -11.93
C ARG A 128 -15.26 -0.72 -12.48
N ALA A 129 -14.52 0.28 -12.90
CA ALA A 129 -15.05 1.52 -13.46
C ALA A 129 -15.61 1.39 -14.90
N ARG A 130 -15.37 0.27 -15.60
CA ARG A 130 -15.75 0.08 -17.02
C ARG A 130 -17.25 0.28 -17.31
N HIS A 131 -18.11 -0.02 -16.34
CA HIS A 131 -19.56 0.10 -16.46
C HIS A 131 -20.12 1.35 -15.76
N ALA A 132 -19.25 2.25 -15.32
CA ALA A 132 -19.61 3.53 -14.70
C ALA A 132 -19.33 4.71 -15.68
N LEU A 133 -19.60 5.93 -15.23
CA LEU A 133 -19.33 7.16 -16.02
C LEU A 133 -17.88 7.22 -16.51
N MET A 134 -16.93 6.81 -15.66
CA MET A 134 -15.52 6.80 -16.03
C MET A 134 -15.23 5.92 -17.26
N GLY A 135 -15.77 4.71 -17.28
CA GLY A 135 -15.63 3.80 -18.42
C GLY A 135 -16.28 4.36 -19.69
N ASN A 136 -17.46 5.00 -19.56
CA ASN A 136 -18.15 5.65 -20.66
C ASN A 136 -17.35 6.80 -21.27
N LEU A 137 -16.58 7.53 -20.44
CA LEU A 137 -15.70 8.62 -20.88
C LEU A 137 -14.28 8.14 -21.25
N GLY A 138 -13.97 6.86 -21.04
CA GLY A 138 -12.63 6.29 -21.27
C GLY A 138 -11.57 6.76 -20.28
N ILE A 139 -11.98 7.18 -19.08
CA ILE A 139 -11.07 7.61 -18.02
C ILE A 139 -10.31 6.40 -17.47
N GLN A 140 -8.99 6.52 -17.35
CA GLN A 140 -8.08 5.50 -16.82
C GLN A 140 -7.15 6.12 -15.79
N TYR A 141 -7.16 5.61 -14.55
CA TYR A 141 -6.17 5.99 -13.55
C TYR A 141 -4.79 5.48 -13.95
N THR A 142 -3.79 6.32 -13.83
CA THR A 142 -2.40 6.04 -14.21
C THR A 142 -1.42 6.16 -13.04
N TYR A 143 -1.80 6.91 -12.01
CA TYR A 143 -1.00 7.09 -10.80
C TYR A 143 -1.90 7.45 -9.61
N ALA A 144 -1.54 6.99 -8.42
CA ALA A 144 -2.19 7.40 -7.18
C ALA A 144 -1.22 7.42 -6.01
N SER A 145 -1.29 8.47 -5.20
CA SER A 145 -0.58 8.63 -3.93
C SER A 145 -1.45 9.46 -2.96
N GLU A 146 -1.04 9.61 -1.71
CA GLU A 146 -1.78 10.41 -0.71
C GLU A 146 -1.90 11.90 -1.08
N ASP A 147 -0.95 12.42 -1.82
CA ASP A 147 -0.85 13.82 -2.21
C ASP A 147 -1.14 14.08 -3.69
N ARG A 148 -1.15 13.02 -4.51
CA ARG A 148 -1.29 13.14 -5.96
C ARG A 148 -2.01 11.96 -6.59
N VAL A 149 -2.95 12.23 -7.49
CA VAL A 149 -3.63 11.23 -8.33
C VAL A 149 -3.61 11.69 -9.78
N GLU A 150 -3.38 10.75 -10.71
CA GLU A 150 -3.44 11.03 -12.13
C GLU A 150 -4.36 10.07 -12.87
N ALA A 151 -5.00 10.59 -13.90
CA ALA A 151 -5.76 9.79 -14.85
C ALA A 151 -5.66 10.40 -16.25
N THR A 152 -5.89 9.58 -17.26
CA THR A 152 -6.00 10.00 -18.66
C THR A 152 -7.42 9.85 -19.15
N MET A 153 -7.79 10.63 -20.18
CA MET A 153 -9.06 10.56 -20.88
C MET A 153 -8.85 10.91 -22.36
N PRO A 154 -9.34 10.09 -23.31
CA PRO A 154 -9.27 10.42 -24.73
C PRO A 154 -10.18 11.60 -25.09
N VAL A 155 -9.77 12.37 -26.08
CA VAL A 155 -10.63 13.39 -26.73
C VAL A 155 -11.21 12.77 -28.00
N ASP A 156 -12.39 12.18 -27.85
CA ASP A 156 -13.09 11.47 -28.92
C ASP A 156 -14.59 11.84 -28.95
N GLU A 157 -15.39 11.08 -29.67
CA GLU A 157 -16.84 11.31 -29.84
C GLU A 157 -17.60 11.37 -28.49
N ARG A 158 -17.09 10.73 -27.43
CA ARG A 158 -17.71 10.70 -26.10
C ARG A 158 -17.44 11.94 -25.26
N THR A 159 -16.33 12.63 -25.55
CA THR A 159 -15.75 13.67 -24.66
C THR A 159 -15.61 15.01 -25.37
N ARG A 160 -15.76 15.08 -26.71
CA ARG A 160 -15.69 16.30 -27.49
C ARG A 160 -17.02 17.03 -27.55
N GLN A 161 -16.96 18.32 -27.75
CA GLN A 161 -18.12 19.13 -28.18
C GLN A 161 -18.22 19.16 -29.71
N PRO A 162 -19.36 19.67 -30.29
CA PRO A 162 -19.58 19.65 -31.74
C PRO A 162 -18.49 20.31 -32.60
N PHE A 163 -17.67 21.17 -32.01
CA PHE A 163 -16.57 21.86 -32.70
C PHE A 163 -15.24 21.05 -32.75
N GLY A 164 -15.24 19.77 -32.35
CA GLY A 164 -14.05 18.91 -32.42
C GLY A 164 -13.00 19.17 -31.33
N ILE A 165 -13.37 19.87 -30.26
CA ILE A 165 -12.48 20.09 -29.10
C ILE A 165 -13.11 19.51 -27.83
N LEU A 166 -12.28 19.24 -26.82
CA LEU A 166 -12.69 18.68 -25.54
C LEU A 166 -13.84 19.50 -24.91
N HIS A 167 -14.88 18.82 -24.46
CA HIS A 167 -15.98 19.45 -23.75
C HIS A 167 -15.58 19.82 -22.33
N GLY A 168 -15.86 21.04 -21.89
CA GLY A 168 -15.54 21.49 -20.52
C GLY A 168 -16.14 20.61 -19.43
N GLY A 169 -17.38 20.14 -19.63
CA GLY A 169 -18.00 19.17 -18.70
C GLY A 169 -17.24 17.84 -18.57
N ALA A 170 -16.60 17.34 -19.64
CA ALA A 170 -15.76 16.17 -19.60
C ALA A 170 -14.47 16.43 -18.81
N SER A 171 -13.87 17.63 -18.93
CA SER A 171 -12.74 18.06 -18.09
C SER A 171 -13.11 18.12 -16.61
N LEU A 172 -14.32 18.60 -16.28
CA LEU A 172 -14.80 18.64 -14.88
C LEU A 172 -15.06 17.24 -14.34
N ALA A 173 -15.66 16.34 -15.15
CA ALA A 173 -15.88 14.94 -14.75
C ALA A 173 -14.57 14.21 -14.51
N LEU A 174 -13.55 14.42 -15.35
CA LEU A 174 -12.21 13.88 -15.16
C LEU A 174 -11.58 14.41 -13.86
N ALA A 175 -11.69 15.72 -13.60
CA ALA A 175 -11.16 16.35 -12.39
C ALA A 175 -11.83 15.83 -11.11
N GLU A 176 -13.16 15.72 -11.11
CA GLU A 176 -13.92 15.17 -9.98
C GLU A 176 -13.53 13.71 -9.70
N THR A 177 -13.35 12.93 -10.76
CA THR A 177 -12.96 11.53 -10.70
C THR A 177 -11.61 11.34 -10.00
N VAL A 178 -10.57 12.08 -10.41
CA VAL A 178 -9.22 11.93 -9.81
C VAL A 178 -9.17 12.44 -8.37
N ALA A 179 -9.87 13.56 -8.07
CA ALA A 179 -9.95 14.09 -6.72
C ALA A 179 -10.79 13.19 -5.80
N GLY A 180 -11.81 12.52 -6.33
CA GLY A 180 -12.61 11.53 -5.62
C GLY A 180 -11.77 10.34 -5.17
N LEU A 181 -10.98 9.74 -6.06
CA LEU A 181 -10.05 8.67 -5.71
C LEU A 181 -9.02 9.14 -4.67
N GLY A 182 -8.43 10.32 -4.86
CA GLY A 182 -7.47 10.89 -3.90
C GLY A 182 -8.06 11.03 -2.51
N SER A 183 -9.31 11.49 -2.40
CA SER A 183 -10.01 11.56 -1.12
C SER A 183 -10.34 10.18 -0.54
N MET A 184 -10.70 9.20 -1.37
CA MET A 184 -10.94 7.81 -0.92
C MET A 184 -9.69 7.18 -0.29
N ILE A 185 -8.53 7.39 -0.90
CA ILE A 185 -7.24 6.91 -0.38
C ILE A 185 -6.93 7.47 1.02
N LEU A 186 -7.36 8.71 1.28
CA LEU A 186 -7.12 9.42 2.54
C LEU A 186 -8.16 9.12 3.62
N CYS A 187 -9.28 8.49 3.27
CA CYS A 187 -10.35 8.16 4.19
C CYS A 187 -10.06 6.95 5.04
N LYS A 188 -10.62 6.94 6.25
CA LYS A 188 -10.65 5.77 7.12
C LYS A 188 -11.66 4.74 6.61
N PRO A 189 -11.57 3.46 7.05
CA PRO A 189 -12.51 2.41 6.62
C PRO A 189 -13.99 2.69 6.93
N ASP A 190 -14.27 3.49 7.98
CA ASP A 190 -15.61 3.91 8.39
C ASP A 190 -16.09 5.22 7.73
N GLU A 191 -15.32 5.75 6.79
CA GLU A 191 -15.63 7.00 6.09
C GLU A 191 -16.00 6.76 4.63
N ILE A 192 -16.76 7.68 4.07
CA ILE A 192 -17.11 7.75 2.65
C ILE A 192 -16.86 9.15 2.11
N VAL A 193 -16.52 9.21 0.82
CA VAL A 193 -16.30 10.46 0.09
C VAL A 193 -17.54 10.81 -0.72
N VAL A 194 -17.95 12.06 -0.64
CA VAL A 194 -19.05 12.62 -1.47
C VAL A 194 -18.55 13.92 -2.10
N GLY A 195 -18.67 14.05 -3.41
CA GLY A 195 -18.40 15.31 -4.11
C GLY A 195 -19.30 16.42 -3.60
N MET A 196 -18.73 17.57 -3.27
CA MET A 196 -19.46 18.73 -2.75
C MET A 196 -19.43 19.90 -3.71
N GLN A 197 -18.28 20.15 -4.32
CA GLN A 197 -18.12 21.25 -5.26
C GLN A 197 -17.06 20.94 -6.31
N VAL A 198 -17.36 21.27 -7.56
CA VAL A 198 -16.40 21.28 -8.66
C VAL A 198 -16.48 22.65 -9.34
N SER A 199 -15.36 23.33 -9.47
CA SER A 199 -15.28 24.61 -10.18
C SER A 199 -13.99 24.69 -10.98
N GLY A 200 -14.06 25.11 -12.22
CA GLY A 200 -12.88 25.11 -13.08
C GLY A 200 -12.88 26.21 -14.13
N ASN A 201 -11.69 26.57 -14.55
CA ASN A 201 -11.40 27.47 -15.63
C ASN A 201 -10.85 26.68 -16.81
N HIS A 202 -11.50 26.81 -17.99
CA HIS A 202 -10.99 26.26 -19.23
C HIS A 202 -10.08 27.29 -19.88
N ILE A 203 -8.82 26.96 -20.06
CA ILE A 203 -7.73 27.88 -20.42
C ILE A 203 -7.36 27.74 -21.88
N SER A 204 -7.34 26.50 -22.39
CA SER A 204 -7.03 26.21 -23.77
C SER A 204 -7.77 24.98 -24.29
N SER A 205 -7.72 24.74 -25.58
CA SER A 205 -8.40 23.60 -26.23
C SER A 205 -7.46 22.39 -26.34
N ALA A 206 -8.02 21.20 -26.13
CA ALA A 206 -7.50 19.93 -26.60
C ALA A 206 -8.37 19.47 -27.78
N HIS A 207 -7.77 18.94 -28.83
CA HIS A 207 -8.47 18.55 -30.06
C HIS A 207 -8.78 17.06 -30.09
N GLU A 208 -9.77 16.69 -30.90
CA GLU A 208 -10.09 15.29 -31.16
C GLU A 208 -8.84 14.51 -31.64
N GLY A 209 -8.69 13.31 -31.14
CA GLY A 209 -7.48 12.46 -31.35
C GLY A 209 -6.38 12.64 -30.32
N ASP A 210 -6.47 13.67 -29.45
CA ASP A 210 -5.57 13.84 -28.31
C ASP A 210 -5.99 12.98 -27.12
N THR A 211 -5.10 12.84 -26.16
CA THR A 211 -5.38 12.27 -24.84
C THR A 211 -4.99 13.27 -23.77
N VAL A 212 -5.94 13.70 -22.97
CA VAL A 212 -5.67 14.61 -21.85
C VAL A 212 -5.31 13.84 -20.61
N ARG A 213 -4.44 14.42 -19.79
CA ARG A 213 -4.00 13.92 -18.48
C ARG A 213 -4.39 14.91 -17.40
N ALA A 214 -5.14 14.44 -16.42
CA ALA A 214 -5.42 15.19 -15.20
C ALA A 214 -4.39 14.84 -14.12
N VAL A 215 -3.94 15.85 -13.39
CA VAL A 215 -3.06 15.75 -12.24
C VAL A 215 -3.75 16.45 -11.07
N ALA A 216 -4.24 15.65 -10.12
CA ALA A 216 -4.81 16.14 -8.86
C ALA A 216 -3.73 16.24 -7.79
N THR A 217 -3.67 17.37 -7.10
CA THR A 217 -2.76 17.60 -5.97
C THR A 217 -3.59 18.05 -4.77
N ILE A 218 -3.35 17.46 -3.59
CA ILE A 218 -4.06 17.85 -2.37
C ILE A 218 -3.66 19.26 -1.93
N VAL A 219 -4.64 20.11 -1.66
CA VAL A 219 -4.44 21.48 -1.16
C VAL A 219 -4.76 21.57 0.33
N HIS A 220 -5.78 20.81 0.76
CA HIS A 220 -6.19 20.77 2.15
C HIS A 220 -6.75 19.40 2.50
N LYS A 221 -6.22 18.80 3.58
CA LYS A 221 -6.69 17.56 4.18
C LYS A 221 -7.31 17.87 5.53
N GLY A 222 -8.61 18.15 5.53
CA GLY A 222 -9.40 18.38 6.75
C GLY A 222 -10.11 17.12 7.23
N ARG A 223 -10.62 17.16 8.47
CA ARG A 223 -11.36 16.04 9.06
C ARG A 223 -12.72 15.77 8.38
N SER A 224 -13.36 16.80 7.85
CA SER A 224 -14.70 16.72 7.24
C SER A 224 -14.70 17.07 5.76
N SER A 225 -13.59 17.54 5.20
CA SER A 225 -13.49 17.89 3.79
C SER A 225 -12.05 17.83 3.29
N HIS A 226 -11.89 17.44 2.03
CA HIS A 226 -10.63 17.52 1.30
C HIS A 226 -10.79 18.49 0.13
N VAL A 227 -9.76 19.29 -0.11
CA VAL A 227 -9.69 20.23 -1.23
C VAL A 227 -8.55 19.85 -2.15
N TRP A 228 -8.85 19.68 -3.42
CA TRP A 228 -7.90 19.31 -4.47
C TRP A 228 -7.78 20.40 -5.52
N ASN A 229 -6.58 20.62 -6.03
CA ASN A 229 -6.35 21.28 -7.29
C ASN A 229 -6.11 20.23 -8.37
N VAL A 230 -6.79 20.36 -9.51
CA VAL A 230 -6.65 19.43 -10.62
C VAL A 230 -6.35 20.21 -11.88
N ASP A 231 -5.17 20.00 -12.42
CA ASP A 231 -4.76 20.57 -13.69
C ASP A 231 -4.85 19.51 -14.80
N VAL A 232 -5.47 19.88 -15.90
CA VAL A 232 -5.67 19.00 -17.06
C VAL A 232 -4.77 19.49 -18.21
N PHE A 233 -3.96 18.59 -18.74
CA PHE A 233 -2.96 18.87 -19.76
C PHE A 233 -3.22 18.03 -21.01
N THR A 234 -2.84 18.56 -22.19
CA THR A 234 -2.73 17.78 -23.43
C THR A 234 -1.57 16.80 -23.37
N SER A 235 -1.45 15.89 -24.34
CA SER A 235 -0.29 15.01 -24.53
C SER A 235 1.02 15.78 -24.70
N THR A 236 0.97 17.05 -25.17
CA THR A 236 2.13 17.94 -25.31
C THR A 236 2.34 18.85 -24.08
N ALA A 237 1.75 18.50 -22.93
CA ALA A 237 1.86 19.23 -21.67
C ALA A 237 1.31 20.68 -21.68
N LYS A 238 0.44 21.02 -22.63
CA LYS A 238 -0.26 22.30 -22.65
C LYS A 238 -1.42 22.26 -21.63
N LEU A 239 -1.53 23.26 -20.75
CA LEU A 239 -2.63 23.37 -19.78
C LEU A 239 -3.96 23.65 -20.49
N VAL A 240 -4.93 22.76 -20.29
CA VAL A 240 -6.29 22.85 -20.87
C VAL A 240 -7.28 23.40 -19.86
N SER A 241 -7.24 22.90 -18.63
CA SER A 241 -8.16 23.33 -17.57
C SER A 241 -7.47 23.30 -16.22
N SER A 242 -7.84 24.22 -15.32
CA SER A 242 -7.48 24.18 -13.90
C SER A 242 -8.75 24.17 -13.07
N VAL A 243 -8.89 23.18 -12.21
CA VAL A 243 -10.14 22.84 -11.53
C VAL A 243 -9.90 22.70 -10.03
N ARG A 244 -10.80 23.30 -9.24
CA ARG A 244 -10.87 23.10 -7.79
C ARG A 244 -11.99 22.12 -7.48
N VAL A 245 -11.66 21.06 -6.73
CA VAL A 245 -12.62 20.06 -6.28
C VAL A 245 -12.63 20.03 -4.75
N VAL A 246 -13.83 20.04 -4.18
CA VAL A 246 -14.04 19.88 -2.74
C VAL A 246 -14.88 18.64 -2.51
N ASN A 247 -14.35 17.73 -1.70
CA ASN A 247 -15.03 16.51 -1.28
C ASN A 247 -15.39 16.58 0.20
N SER A 248 -16.59 16.16 0.55
CA SER A 248 -17.02 15.96 1.94
C SER A 248 -16.67 14.55 2.39
N ILE A 249 -16.22 14.44 3.65
CA ILE A 249 -15.91 13.17 4.31
C ILE A 249 -16.99 12.90 5.33
N LEU A 250 -17.74 11.83 5.12
CA LEU A 250 -18.87 11.44 5.94
C LEU A 250 -18.59 10.09 6.62
N LYS A 251 -19.14 9.87 7.80
CA LYS A 251 -19.12 8.54 8.41
C LYS A 251 -20.17 7.64 7.77
N LYS A 252 -19.82 6.38 7.59
CA LYS A 252 -20.79 5.34 7.24
C LYS A 252 -21.79 5.23 8.38
N GLY A 253 -23.08 5.32 8.07
CA GLY A 253 -24.17 5.11 9.04
C GLY A 253 -24.31 3.65 9.42
#